data_4c88fc7371adaff4a93b43a5e415f103
#
_entry.id   4c88fc7371adaff4a93b43a5e415f103
#
_cell.length_a   1.000
_cell.length_b   1.000
_cell.length_c   1.000
_cell.angle_alpha   90.00
_cell.angle_beta   90.00
_cell.angle_gamma   90.00
#
_symmetry.space_group_name_H-M   'P 1'
#
loop_
_entity.id
_entity.type
_entity.pdbx_description
1 polymer ?
#
loop_
_entity_poly.entity_id
_entity_poly.type
_entity_poly.pdbx_seq_one_letter_code
_entity_poly.pdbx_strand_id
1 'polypeptide(L)'
;MLASQSVFVVDAHTTGTPIRVVTGGIPPLKGASVAEKMEDMRRNHDWLRTCIMQQPRGFLSLVGAILTEPCSPEADYGVFYIDSLTYQPMCGAGTLSVAKVLVETGMVKRVEPETKIVLETPTGLVTVYVKWENHMVASINLENVPAFLYRKDLHIDLAGYGDVSVDIGYGGNFFVLADVHSLGLTITKDTVNLLRSLSKDILAAANKVIKVAHPTNPAINYLDQVLFCQNVPEEDGGYLAQCIFGDAQADISPCGTGTSTRLAQRYFRGLIGLEETFVQKSVCGGAFHAKGLRETTLGGVPAIVPYVSCSDVHITGFNHLIVEENDKLKNGFVSW
;
A
#
# COMPACT_ATOMS: atom_id res chain seq x y z
N MET A 1 23.04 29.63 -6.29
CA MET A 1 22.41 28.29 -6.32
C MET A 1 21.77 28.14 -7.68
N LEU A 2 22.16 27.14 -8.45
CA LEU A 2 21.51 26.77 -9.69
C LEU A 2 20.73 25.47 -9.41
N ALA A 3 19.45 25.62 -9.11
CA ALA A 3 18.54 24.49 -8.96
C ALA A 3 18.07 24.05 -10.35
N SER A 4 18.29 22.78 -10.72
CA SER A 4 17.76 22.19 -11.95
C SER A 4 16.33 21.70 -11.79
N GLN A 5 15.92 21.40 -10.55
CA GLN A 5 14.59 20.91 -10.22
C GLN A 5 14.22 21.30 -8.79
N SER A 6 12.95 21.56 -8.58
CA SER A 6 12.36 21.85 -7.28
C SER A 6 11.06 21.09 -7.14
N VAL A 7 10.96 20.24 -6.11
CA VAL A 7 9.80 19.36 -5.88
C VAL A 7 9.15 19.71 -4.56
N PHE A 8 7.84 19.98 -4.59
CA PHE A 8 7.03 20.27 -3.40
C PHE A 8 6.49 18.98 -2.85
N VAL A 9 6.72 18.73 -1.58
CA VAL A 9 6.25 17.53 -0.91
C VAL A 9 5.66 17.84 0.46
N VAL A 10 4.69 17.02 0.86
CA VAL A 10 4.19 16.97 2.22
C VAL A 10 4.53 15.58 2.76
N ASP A 11 5.38 15.54 3.79
CA ASP A 11 5.73 14.30 4.46
C ASP A 11 4.71 14.00 5.57
N ALA A 12 4.30 12.75 5.66
CA ALA A 12 3.29 12.25 6.58
C ALA A 12 3.66 10.84 7.05
N HIS A 13 2.89 10.28 7.96
CA HIS A 13 2.92 8.85 8.23
C HIS A 13 1.52 8.29 8.47
N THR A 14 1.35 7.02 8.15
CA THR A 14 0.20 6.20 8.54
C THR A 14 0.71 5.11 9.47
N THR A 15 0.35 5.16 10.75
CA THR A 15 0.78 4.21 11.79
C THR A 15 2.31 3.94 11.78
N GLY A 16 3.10 4.99 11.56
CA GLY A 16 4.56 4.93 11.52
C GLY A 16 5.17 4.70 10.14
N THR A 17 4.46 4.18 9.14
CA THR A 17 4.96 4.08 7.76
C THR A 17 5.11 5.47 7.16
N PRO A 18 6.34 5.90 6.81
CA PRO A 18 6.59 7.23 6.30
C PRO A 18 6.08 7.36 4.86
N ILE A 19 5.34 8.44 4.60
CA ILE A 19 4.74 8.71 3.30
C ILE A 19 5.18 10.11 2.84
N ARG A 20 5.65 10.21 1.62
CA ARG A 20 5.96 11.47 0.94
C ARG A 20 4.92 11.75 -0.14
N VAL A 21 4.05 12.71 0.07
CA VAL A 21 3.06 13.14 -0.92
C VAL A 21 3.68 14.24 -1.78
N VAL A 22 3.89 13.96 -3.06
CA VAL A 22 4.39 14.93 -4.04
C VAL A 22 3.21 15.74 -4.56
N THR A 23 3.20 17.02 -4.21
CA THR A 23 2.10 17.95 -4.51
C THR A 23 2.40 18.87 -5.69
N GLY A 24 3.64 18.87 -6.20
CA GLY A 24 4.02 19.69 -7.35
C GLY A 24 5.50 19.66 -7.67
N GLY A 25 5.87 20.36 -8.75
CA GLY A 25 7.26 20.44 -9.18
C GLY A 25 7.74 19.24 -9.99
N ILE A 26 6.82 18.42 -10.51
CA ILE A 26 7.14 17.32 -11.41
C ILE A 26 6.72 17.66 -12.85
N PRO A 27 7.37 17.04 -13.87
CA PRO A 27 6.94 17.20 -15.26
C PRO A 27 5.48 16.78 -15.45
N PRO A 28 4.75 17.40 -16.40
CA PRO A 28 3.42 16.91 -16.80
C PRO A 28 3.53 15.48 -17.32
N LEU A 29 2.82 14.57 -16.66
CA LEU A 29 2.80 13.15 -17.04
C LEU A 29 1.77 12.91 -18.15
N LYS A 30 2.11 12.08 -19.12
CA LYS A 30 1.29 11.76 -20.27
C LYS A 30 0.56 10.43 -20.06
N GLY A 31 -0.72 10.38 -20.46
CA GLY A 31 -1.54 9.18 -20.39
C GLY A 31 -3.02 9.50 -20.34
N ALA A 32 -3.84 8.59 -20.88
CA ALA A 32 -5.31 8.66 -20.84
C ALA A 32 -5.88 8.00 -19.57
N SER A 33 -5.02 7.40 -18.73
CA SER A 33 -5.33 6.84 -17.43
C SER A 33 -4.19 7.09 -16.46
N VAL A 34 -4.46 6.98 -15.15
CA VAL A 34 -3.41 7.11 -14.12
C VAL A 34 -2.37 5.99 -14.26
N ALA A 35 -2.77 4.80 -14.72
CA ALA A 35 -1.85 3.71 -15.03
C ALA A 35 -0.86 4.10 -16.15
N GLU A 36 -1.34 4.75 -17.21
CA GLU A 36 -0.48 5.23 -18.29
C GLU A 36 0.44 6.37 -17.83
N LYS A 37 -0.05 7.29 -16.98
CA LYS A 37 0.79 8.35 -16.36
C LYS A 37 1.88 7.76 -15.48
N MET A 38 1.59 6.71 -14.71
CA MET A 38 2.59 5.97 -13.94
C MET A 38 3.65 5.34 -14.84
N GLU A 39 3.23 4.77 -15.97
CA GLU A 39 4.15 4.17 -16.93
C GLU A 39 4.99 5.24 -17.68
N ASP A 40 4.42 6.40 -17.98
CA ASP A 40 5.16 7.54 -18.53
C ASP A 40 6.24 8.02 -17.56
N MET A 41 5.92 8.14 -16.26
CA MET A 41 6.91 8.47 -15.24
C MET A 41 8.02 7.41 -15.19
N ARG A 42 7.66 6.12 -15.21
CA ARG A 42 8.63 5.03 -15.17
C ARG A 42 9.58 5.07 -16.36
N ARG A 43 9.08 5.30 -17.57
CA ARG A 43 9.88 5.26 -18.79
C ARG A 43 10.72 6.51 -19.02
N ASN A 44 10.14 7.67 -18.72
CA ASN A 44 10.71 8.95 -19.14
C ASN A 44 11.22 9.80 -17.99
N HIS A 45 10.81 9.51 -16.74
CA HIS A 45 11.10 10.37 -15.57
C HIS A 45 11.51 9.57 -14.32
N ASP A 46 11.97 8.31 -14.44
CA ASP A 46 12.33 7.47 -13.28
C ASP A 46 13.46 8.08 -12.41
N TRP A 47 14.30 8.90 -13.01
CA TRP A 47 15.31 9.67 -12.27
C TRP A 47 14.69 10.51 -11.13
N LEU A 48 13.45 10.97 -11.31
CA LEU A 48 12.74 11.74 -10.27
C LEU A 48 12.40 10.85 -9.07
N ARG A 49 11.90 9.62 -9.32
CA ARG A 49 11.66 8.64 -8.26
C ARG A 49 12.94 8.39 -7.45
N THR A 50 14.03 8.03 -8.11
CA THR A 50 15.30 7.76 -7.42
C THR A 50 15.79 8.99 -6.68
N CYS A 51 15.69 10.17 -7.27
CA CYS A 51 16.09 11.43 -6.68
C CYS A 51 15.39 11.75 -5.36
N ILE A 52 14.04 11.54 -5.30
CA ILE A 52 13.24 11.95 -4.14
C ILE A 52 12.99 10.82 -3.13
N MET A 53 13.15 9.56 -3.54
CA MET A 53 12.86 8.39 -2.71
C MET A 53 14.12 7.70 -2.18
N GLN A 54 15.28 7.93 -2.79
CA GLN A 54 16.55 7.38 -2.35
C GLN A 54 17.39 8.42 -1.61
N GLN A 55 18.46 8.00 -0.95
CA GLN A 55 19.40 8.90 -0.33
C GLN A 55 20.04 9.83 -1.37
N PRO A 56 20.35 11.08 -1.02
CA PRO A 56 20.27 11.69 0.32
C PRO A 56 18.90 12.31 0.66
N ARG A 57 17.90 12.29 -0.26
CA ARG A 57 16.59 12.96 -0.06
C ARG A 57 15.50 12.04 0.45
N GLY A 58 15.73 10.72 0.40
CA GLY A 58 14.83 9.67 0.88
C GLY A 58 15.59 8.53 1.56
N PHE A 59 14.91 7.40 1.75
CA PHE A 59 15.46 6.18 2.38
C PHE A 59 14.57 4.96 2.02
N LEU A 60 15.08 3.73 2.26
CA LEU A 60 14.47 2.50 1.77
C LEU A 60 12.99 2.32 2.15
N SER A 61 12.56 2.59 3.35
CA SER A 61 11.18 2.34 3.78
C SER A 61 10.21 3.51 3.49
N LEU A 62 10.66 4.54 2.78
CA LEU A 62 9.83 5.67 2.40
C LEU A 62 8.91 5.27 1.23
N VAL A 63 7.62 5.53 1.37
CA VAL A 63 6.63 5.39 0.30
C VAL A 63 6.30 6.78 -0.25
N GLY A 64 6.30 6.94 -1.56
CA GLY A 64 5.92 8.15 -2.26
C GLY A 64 4.52 8.04 -2.85
N ALA A 65 3.75 9.11 -2.81
CA ALA A 65 2.49 9.25 -3.51
C ALA A 65 2.61 10.41 -4.50
N ILE A 66 2.43 10.14 -5.78
CA ILE A 66 2.50 11.15 -6.84
C ILE A 66 1.08 11.59 -7.18
N LEU A 67 0.74 12.83 -6.81
CA LEU A 67 -0.53 13.43 -7.22
C LEU A 67 -0.48 13.88 -8.68
N THR A 68 -1.56 13.60 -9.40
CA THR A 68 -1.75 14.03 -10.78
C THR A 68 -3.18 14.53 -11.00
N GLU A 69 -3.40 15.25 -12.11
CA GLU A 69 -4.76 15.46 -12.62
C GLU A 69 -5.42 14.10 -12.86
N PRO A 70 -6.69 13.91 -12.45
CA PRO A 70 -7.41 12.68 -12.72
C PRO A 70 -7.73 12.55 -14.22
N CYS A 71 -7.95 11.32 -14.68
CA CYS A 71 -8.46 11.03 -16.02
C CYS A 71 -9.96 10.73 -15.99
N SER A 72 -10.45 10.24 -14.85
CA SER A 72 -11.89 10.04 -14.61
C SER A 72 -12.56 11.32 -14.13
N PRO A 73 -13.72 11.72 -14.69
CA PRO A 73 -14.49 12.87 -14.21
C PRO A 73 -15.10 12.67 -12.81
N GLU A 74 -15.10 11.44 -12.29
CA GLU A 74 -15.61 11.11 -10.96
C GLU A 74 -14.56 11.28 -9.86
N ALA A 75 -13.28 11.46 -10.22
CA ALA A 75 -12.18 11.55 -9.27
C ALA A 75 -11.79 13.00 -8.98
N ASP A 76 -11.48 13.30 -7.72
CA ASP A 76 -10.94 14.58 -7.31
C ASP A 76 -9.46 14.71 -7.70
N TYR A 77 -8.69 13.61 -7.58
CA TYR A 77 -7.26 13.52 -7.93
C TYR A 77 -6.92 12.15 -8.52
N GLY A 78 -5.93 12.14 -9.40
CA GLY A 78 -5.20 10.93 -9.75
C GLY A 78 -4.04 10.72 -8.78
N VAL A 79 -3.73 9.47 -8.44
CA VAL A 79 -2.57 9.13 -7.59
C VAL A 79 -2.04 7.76 -7.95
N PHE A 80 -0.71 7.64 -7.97
CA PHE A 80 -0.01 6.36 -7.98
C PHE A 80 1.15 6.41 -6.98
N TYR A 81 1.69 5.25 -6.64
CA TYR A 81 2.66 5.14 -5.57
C TYR A 81 4.01 4.67 -6.09
N ILE A 82 5.05 5.13 -5.41
CA ILE A 82 6.44 4.79 -5.67
C ILE A 82 7.14 4.45 -4.36
N ASP A 83 8.20 3.71 -4.44
CA ASP A 83 9.15 3.57 -3.34
C ASP A 83 10.59 3.77 -3.86
N SER A 84 11.58 3.50 -3.04
CA SER A 84 12.99 3.64 -3.42
C SER A 84 13.41 2.71 -4.58
N LEU A 85 12.66 1.65 -4.87
CA LEU A 85 13.02 0.61 -5.82
C LEU A 85 12.03 0.46 -6.97
N THR A 86 10.72 0.69 -6.73
CA THR A 86 9.67 0.31 -7.67
C THR A 86 8.47 1.27 -7.69
N TYR A 87 7.49 0.93 -8.50
CA TYR A 87 6.18 1.57 -8.63
C TYR A 87 5.10 0.62 -8.13
N GLN A 88 4.13 1.16 -7.40
CA GLN A 88 3.02 0.40 -6.86
C GLN A 88 1.69 0.99 -7.37
N PRO A 89 0.79 0.16 -7.90
CA PRO A 89 -0.47 0.64 -8.45
C PRO A 89 -1.46 1.06 -7.35
N MET A 90 -1.28 0.53 -6.13
CA MET A 90 -2.10 0.85 -4.97
C MET A 90 -1.28 0.74 -3.68
N CYS A 91 -1.50 1.67 -2.75
CA CYS A 91 -0.94 1.66 -1.40
C CYS A 91 -1.97 2.20 -0.42
N GLY A 92 -2.47 1.34 0.49
CA GLY A 92 -3.50 1.75 1.47
C GLY A 92 -3.00 2.82 2.43
N ALA A 93 -1.81 2.65 3.04
CA ALA A 93 -1.20 3.64 3.93
C ALA A 93 -0.95 4.97 3.20
N GLY A 94 -0.46 4.90 1.95
CA GLY A 94 -0.27 6.08 1.09
C GLY A 94 -1.59 6.80 0.82
N THR A 95 -2.65 6.07 0.50
CA THR A 95 -4.00 6.63 0.24
C THR A 95 -4.55 7.37 1.45
N LEU A 96 -4.41 6.80 2.66
CA LEU A 96 -4.84 7.44 3.90
C LEU A 96 -4.06 8.73 4.17
N SER A 97 -2.73 8.72 3.98
CA SER A 97 -1.90 9.92 4.11
C SER A 97 -2.21 10.97 3.04
N VAL A 98 -2.48 10.57 1.79
CA VAL A 98 -2.91 11.47 0.71
C VAL A 98 -4.20 12.20 1.12
N ALA A 99 -5.20 11.47 1.60
CA ALA A 99 -6.45 12.07 2.03
C ALA A 99 -6.24 13.09 3.17
N LYS A 100 -5.39 12.76 4.16
CA LYS A 100 -5.00 13.69 5.23
C LYS A 100 -4.38 14.95 4.66
N VAL A 101 -3.42 14.82 3.75
CA VAL A 101 -2.74 15.95 3.11
C VAL A 101 -3.73 16.81 2.34
N LEU A 102 -4.58 16.22 1.50
CA LEU A 102 -5.53 16.96 0.66
C LEU A 102 -6.49 17.84 1.47
N VAL A 103 -7.01 17.34 2.61
CA VAL A 103 -7.95 18.11 3.44
C VAL A 103 -7.26 19.15 4.34
N GLU A 104 -6.09 18.82 4.89
CA GLU A 104 -5.36 19.71 5.80
C GLU A 104 -4.63 20.86 5.07
N THR A 105 -4.30 20.66 3.79
CA THR A 105 -3.68 21.69 2.94
C THR A 105 -4.72 22.52 2.16
N GLY A 106 -6.01 22.17 2.26
CA GLY A 106 -7.07 22.85 1.52
C GLY A 106 -7.12 22.52 0.01
N MET A 107 -6.39 21.50 -0.43
CA MET A 107 -6.46 21.03 -1.83
C MET A 107 -7.81 20.38 -2.15
N VAL A 108 -8.48 19.81 -1.14
CA VAL A 108 -9.87 19.39 -1.19
C VAL A 108 -10.66 20.19 -0.15
N LYS A 109 -11.85 20.66 -0.55
CA LYS A 109 -12.73 21.42 0.34
C LYS A 109 -13.20 20.53 1.50
N ARG A 110 -12.91 20.97 2.73
CA ARG A 110 -13.41 20.32 3.94
C ARG A 110 -14.94 20.41 4.02
N VAL A 111 -15.57 19.28 4.34
CA VAL A 111 -17.00 19.13 4.63
C VAL A 111 -17.13 18.33 5.92
N GLU A 112 -17.78 18.89 6.95
CA GLU A 112 -18.05 18.19 8.21
C GLU A 112 -19.50 17.69 8.26
N PRO A 113 -19.77 16.58 8.93
CA PRO A 113 -18.87 15.76 9.75
C PRO A 113 -18.01 14.78 8.95
N GLU A 114 -18.16 14.70 7.64
CA GLU A 114 -17.41 13.76 6.79
C GLU A 114 -17.10 14.39 5.43
N THR A 115 -15.82 14.35 5.03
CA THR A 115 -15.37 14.76 3.71
C THR A 115 -15.13 13.51 2.87
N LYS A 116 -15.85 13.39 1.76
CA LYS A 116 -15.65 12.35 0.76
C LYS A 116 -14.62 12.81 -0.26
N ILE A 117 -13.66 11.96 -0.59
CA ILE A 117 -12.65 12.16 -1.63
C ILE A 117 -12.64 10.92 -2.53
N VAL A 118 -12.67 11.14 -3.83
CA VAL A 118 -12.51 10.05 -4.82
C VAL A 118 -11.15 10.17 -5.48
N LEU A 119 -10.35 9.12 -5.37
CA LEU A 119 -9.02 9.05 -5.97
C LEU A 119 -9.03 8.05 -7.11
N GLU A 120 -8.49 8.44 -8.26
CA GLU A 120 -8.20 7.53 -9.35
C GLU A 120 -6.81 6.94 -9.16
N THR A 121 -6.73 5.61 -9.06
CA THR A 121 -5.48 4.87 -8.98
C THR A 121 -5.28 4.00 -10.22
N PRO A 122 -4.09 3.46 -10.48
CA PRO A 122 -3.89 2.48 -11.56
C PRO A 122 -4.77 1.22 -11.43
N THR A 123 -5.30 0.94 -10.23
CA THR A 123 -6.19 -0.20 -9.96
C THR A 123 -7.68 0.14 -10.05
N GLY A 124 -8.03 1.41 -10.27
CA GLY A 124 -9.40 1.90 -10.34
C GLY A 124 -9.69 3.02 -9.34
N LEU A 125 -10.97 3.39 -9.25
CA LEU A 125 -11.43 4.40 -8.30
C LEU A 125 -11.47 3.84 -6.88
N VAL A 126 -10.97 4.62 -5.95
CA VAL A 126 -11.11 4.37 -4.51
C VAL A 126 -11.75 5.58 -3.83
N THR A 127 -12.58 5.33 -2.85
CA THR A 127 -13.25 6.40 -2.09
C THR A 127 -12.68 6.46 -0.69
N VAL A 128 -12.32 7.66 -0.26
CA VAL A 128 -11.82 7.92 1.08
C VAL A 128 -12.78 8.85 1.79
N TYR A 129 -13.12 8.51 3.01
CA TYR A 129 -13.97 9.31 3.89
C TYR A 129 -13.15 9.80 5.08
N VAL A 130 -12.97 11.12 5.18
CA VAL A 130 -12.28 11.76 6.31
C VAL A 130 -13.34 12.20 7.30
N LYS A 131 -13.38 11.55 8.46
CA LYS A 131 -14.29 11.90 9.55
C LYS A 131 -13.70 12.97 10.44
N TRP A 132 -14.54 13.89 10.85
CA TRP A 132 -14.19 15.02 11.68
C TRP A 132 -14.87 14.96 13.04
N GLU A 133 -14.12 15.22 14.10
CA GLU A 133 -14.61 15.43 15.45
C GLU A 133 -13.91 16.65 16.06
N ASN A 134 -14.68 17.55 16.64
CA ASN A 134 -14.15 18.79 17.21
C ASN A 134 -13.22 19.55 16.24
N HIS A 135 -13.60 19.62 14.95
CA HIS A 135 -12.83 20.24 13.88
C HIS A 135 -11.46 19.59 13.58
N MET A 136 -11.18 18.43 14.12
CA MET A 136 -9.98 17.65 13.83
C MET A 136 -10.33 16.37 13.08
N VAL A 137 -9.37 15.85 12.30
CA VAL A 137 -9.51 14.55 11.65
C VAL A 137 -9.51 13.46 12.72
N ALA A 138 -10.65 12.79 12.90
CA ALA A 138 -10.82 11.70 13.86
C ALA A 138 -10.40 10.34 13.29
N SER A 139 -10.78 10.08 12.04
CA SER A 139 -10.36 8.88 11.31
C SER A 139 -10.39 9.12 9.81
N ILE A 140 -9.61 8.33 9.10
CA ILE A 140 -9.61 8.28 7.63
C ILE A 140 -9.95 6.86 7.23
N ASN A 141 -10.92 6.73 6.34
CA ASN A 141 -11.57 5.47 6.02
C ASN A 141 -11.52 5.26 4.51
N LEU A 142 -10.94 4.16 4.09
CA LEU A 142 -10.76 3.81 2.68
C LEU A 142 -11.77 2.73 2.28
N GLU A 143 -12.68 3.04 1.36
CA GLU A 143 -13.38 2.04 0.56
C GLU A 143 -12.46 1.62 -0.57
N ASN A 144 -11.81 0.47 -0.39
CA ASN A 144 -10.77 0.00 -1.27
C ASN A 144 -11.34 -0.69 -2.52
N VAL A 145 -10.48 -0.95 -3.50
CA VAL A 145 -10.81 -1.78 -4.66
C VAL A 145 -11.30 -3.17 -4.22
N PRO A 146 -12.12 -3.86 -5.05
CA PRO A 146 -12.57 -5.21 -4.74
C PRO A 146 -11.41 -6.15 -4.44
N ALA A 147 -11.54 -6.89 -3.32
CA ALA A 147 -10.57 -7.85 -2.85
C ALA A 147 -11.10 -9.28 -2.96
N PHE A 148 -10.24 -10.22 -3.31
CA PHE A 148 -10.63 -11.61 -3.54
C PHE A 148 -9.54 -12.59 -3.14
N LEU A 149 -9.96 -13.83 -2.87
CA LEU A 149 -9.07 -14.95 -2.65
C LEU A 149 -8.82 -15.65 -3.99
N TYR A 150 -7.58 -15.53 -4.52
CA TYR A 150 -7.21 -16.03 -5.84
C TYR A 150 -6.97 -17.54 -5.84
N ARG A 151 -6.26 -18.05 -4.82
CA ARG A 151 -5.94 -19.46 -4.65
C ARG A 151 -5.90 -19.83 -3.18
N LYS A 152 -6.64 -20.85 -2.77
CA LYS A 152 -6.56 -21.48 -1.44
C LYS A 152 -5.53 -22.60 -1.45
N ASP A 153 -4.89 -22.79 -0.31
CA ASP A 153 -4.09 -23.98 0.00
C ASP A 153 -3.11 -24.35 -1.12
N LEU A 154 -2.37 -23.32 -1.59
CA LEU A 154 -1.30 -23.52 -2.55
C LEU A 154 -0.09 -24.11 -1.81
N HIS A 155 0.33 -25.30 -2.22
CA HIS A 155 1.51 -25.97 -1.69
C HIS A 155 2.77 -25.48 -2.40
N ILE A 156 3.76 -25.07 -1.61
CA ILE A 156 5.09 -24.63 -2.07
C ILE A 156 6.17 -25.40 -1.31
N ASP A 157 7.21 -25.83 -2.03
CA ASP A 157 8.38 -26.44 -1.39
C ASP A 157 9.34 -25.34 -0.94
N LEU A 158 9.51 -25.21 0.38
CA LEU A 158 10.31 -24.16 1.01
C LEU A 158 11.51 -24.76 1.71
N ALA A 159 12.71 -24.37 1.26
CA ALA A 159 13.96 -24.89 1.81
C ALA A 159 14.04 -24.72 3.33
N GLY A 160 14.30 -25.79 4.06
CA GLY A 160 14.35 -25.83 5.51
C GLY A 160 13.00 -25.96 6.22
N TYR A 161 11.88 -25.84 5.50
CA TYR A 161 10.52 -25.97 6.04
C TYR A 161 9.70 -27.09 5.38
N GLY A 162 10.15 -27.58 4.20
CA GLY A 162 9.43 -28.62 3.45
C GLY A 162 8.19 -28.08 2.72
N ASP A 163 7.14 -28.90 2.64
CA ASP A 163 5.88 -28.54 1.99
C ASP A 163 5.06 -27.60 2.88
N VAL A 164 4.90 -26.35 2.44
CA VAL A 164 4.18 -25.29 3.14
C VAL A 164 2.93 -24.89 2.37
N SER A 165 1.80 -24.83 3.05
CA SER A 165 0.53 -24.35 2.49
C SER A 165 0.41 -22.84 2.67
N VAL A 166 0.13 -22.12 1.58
CA VAL A 166 -0.09 -20.67 1.57
C VAL A 166 -1.35 -20.35 0.76
N ASP A 167 -1.93 -19.17 0.99
CA ASP A 167 -2.98 -18.63 0.13
C ASP A 167 -2.43 -17.54 -0.77
N ILE A 168 -3.07 -17.33 -1.92
CA ILE A 168 -2.84 -16.18 -2.78
C ILE A 168 -4.11 -15.35 -2.82
N GLY A 169 -4.00 -14.06 -2.53
CA GLY A 169 -5.13 -13.15 -2.55
C GLY A 169 -4.76 -11.79 -3.16
N TYR A 170 -5.78 -10.98 -3.41
CA TYR A 170 -5.68 -9.65 -3.97
C TYR A 170 -6.51 -8.64 -3.16
N GLY A 171 -5.95 -7.47 -2.89
CA GLY A 171 -6.62 -6.36 -2.20
C GLY A 171 -6.08 -4.99 -2.65
N GLY A 172 -5.73 -4.89 -3.94
CA GLY A 172 -5.00 -3.76 -4.56
C GLY A 172 -3.62 -4.18 -5.07
N ASN A 173 -3.02 -5.19 -4.45
CA ASN A 173 -1.84 -5.92 -4.91
C ASN A 173 -2.06 -7.42 -4.68
N PHE A 174 -1.30 -8.29 -5.36
CA PHE A 174 -1.28 -9.72 -5.07
C PHE A 174 -0.36 -10.02 -3.89
N PHE A 175 -0.81 -10.88 -3.01
CA PHE A 175 -0.06 -11.32 -1.82
C PHE A 175 0.00 -12.84 -1.74
N VAL A 176 1.15 -13.36 -1.31
CA VAL A 176 1.22 -14.63 -0.61
C VAL A 176 0.83 -14.40 0.84
N LEU A 177 -0.18 -15.08 1.33
CA LEU A 177 -0.62 -15.07 2.73
C LEU A 177 -0.06 -16.32 3.40
N ALA A 178 0.93 -16.13 4.28
CA ALA A 178 1.64 -17.21 4.95
C ALA A 178 1.35 -17.19 6.47
N ASP A 179 0.85 -18.29 7.01
CA ASP A 179 0.68 -18.44 8.45
C ASP A 179 2.05 -18.67 9.11
N VAL A 180 2.46 -17.77 10.00
CA VAL A 180 3.75 -17.87 10.67
C VAL A 180 3.84 -19.07 11.59
N HIS A 181 2.74 -19.52 12.18
CA HIS A 181 2.72 -20.68 13.06
C HIS A 181 3.00 -21.98 12.28
N SER A 182 2.58 -22.08 11.02
CA SER A 182 2.94 -23.21 10.17
C SER A 182 4.43 -23.29 9.86
N LEU A 183 5.14 -22.18 10.04
CA LEU A 183 6.59 -22.07 9.90
C LEU A 183 7.33 -22.19 11.24
N GLY A 184 6.61 -22.44 12.34
CA GLY A 184 7.20 -22.48 13.68
C GLY A 184 7.66 -21.10 14.17
N LEU A 185 7.13 -20.01 13.62
CA LEU A 185 7.54 -18.64 13.92
C LEU A 185 6.42 -17.85 14.60
N THR A 186 6.81 -16.70 15.16
CA THR A 186 5.90 -15.65 15.66
C THR A 186 6.33 -14.31 15.10
N ILE A 187 5.40 -13.37 15.00
CA ILE A 187 5.68 -12.02 14.50
C ILE A 187 6.10 -11.15 15.70
N THR A 188 7.37 -10.76 15.72
CA THR A 188 7.96 -9.85 16.71
C THR A 188 8.95 -8.92 16.01
N LYS A 189 9.38 -7.85 16.68
CA LYS A 189 10.42 -6.95 16.12
C LYS A 189 11.71 -7.70 15.80
N ASP A 190 12.08 -8.69 16.61
CA ASP A 190 13.32 -9.46 16.44
C ASP A 190 13.23 -10.43 15.25
N THR A 191 12.03 -10.92 14.92
CA THR A 191 11.84 -11.86 13.81
C THR A 191 11.68 -11.17 12.45
N VAL A 192 11.47 -9.85 12.38
CA VAL A 192 11.24 -9.13 11.11
C VAL A 192 12.34 -9.37 10.08
N ASN A 193 13.61 -9.38 10.49
CA ASN A 193 14.72 -9.62 9.56
C ASN A 193 14.73 -11.05 9.02
N LEU A 194 14.33 -12.04 9.81
CA LEU A 194 14.13 -13.41 9.35
C LEU A 194 12.98 -13.48 8.35
N LEU A 195 11.84 -12.83 8.64
CA LEU A 195 10.68 -12.78 7.75
C LEU A 195 11.03 -12.09 6.41
N ARG A 196 11.88 -11.06 6.42
CA ARG A 196 12.41 -10.43 5.20
C ARG A 196 13.21 -11.40 4.34
N SER A 197 14.08 -12.20 4.94
CA SER A 197 14.83 -13.22 4.21
C SER A 197 13.88 -14.29 3.65
N LEU A 198 13.01 -14.82 4.50
CA LEU A 198 12.08 -15.88 4.17
C LEU A 198 11.08 -15.47 3.07
N SER A 199 10.70 -14.19 3.01
CA SER A 199 9.79 -13.69 1.97
C SER A 199 10.34 -13.89 0.56
N LYS A 200 11.67 -13.75 0.37
CA LYS A 200 12.32 -13.99 -0.93
C LYS A 200 12.18 -15.45 -1.36
N ASP A 201 12.38 -16.36 -0.44
CA ASP A 201 12.28 -17.81 -0.69
C ASP A 201 10.83 -18.22 -0.98
N ILE A 202 9.87 -17.70 -0.19
CA ILE A 202 8.43 -17.92 -0.39
C ILE A 202 7.99 -17.39 -1.76
N LEU A 203 8.37 -16.16 -2.14
CA LEU A 203 8.03 -15.58 -3.44
C LEU A 203 8.66 -16.37 -4.58
N ALA A 204 9.92 -16.78 -4.43
CA ALA A 204 10.60 -17.61 -5.43
C ALA A 204 9.90 -18.97 -5.61
N ALA A 205 9.50 -19.63 -4.51
CA ALA A 205 8.78 -20.89 -4.55
C ALA A 205 7.37 -20.73 -5.13
N ALA A 206 6.59 -19.73 -4.68
CA ALA A 206 5.24 -19.48 -5.17
C ALA A 206 5.23 -19.14 -6.67
N ASN A 207 6.14 -18.27 -7.15
CA ASN A 207 6.22 -17.88 -8.56
C ASN A 207 6.66 -19.02 -9.51
N LYS A 208 7.19 -20.13 -8.99
CA LYS A 208 7.44 -21.36 -9.78
C LYS A 208 6.16 -22.13 -10.09
N VAL A 209 5.22 -22.14 -9.13
CA VAL A 209 4.01 -22.99 -9.19
C VAL A 209 2.74 -22.26 -9.59
N ILE A 210 2.72 -20.92 -9.48
CA ILE A 210 1.56 -20.13 -9.87
C ILE A 210 1.97 -18.87 -10.65
N LYS A 211 1.12 -18.50 -11.61
CA LYS A 211 1.18 -17.18 -12.27
C LYS A 211 -0.14 -16.48 -11.97
N VAL A 212 -0.04 -15.30 -11.38
CA VAL A 212 -1.21 -14.46 -11.09
C VAL A 212 -1.55 -13.58 -12.27
N ALA A 213 -2.85 -13.28 -12.41
CA ALA A 213 -3.34 -12.32 -13.39
C ALA A 213 -4.61 -11.66 -12.83
N HIS A 214 -4.63 -10.33 -12.84
CA HIS A 214 -5.81 -9.59 -12.42
C HIS A 214 -6.95 -9.79 -13.44
N PRO A 215 -8.20 -10.04 -13.01
CA PRO A 215 -9.29 -10.44 -13.89
C PRO A 215 -9.65 -9.42 -14.98
N THR A 216 -9.39 -8.14 -14.75
CA THR A 216 -9.77 -7.04 -15.66
C THR A 216 -8.63 -6.10 -16.04
N ASN A 217 -7.44 -6.25 -15.42
CA ASN A 217 -6.28 -5.40 -15.72
C ASN A 217 -5.02 -6.26 -15.97
N PRO A 218 -4.69 -6.56 -17.23
CA PRO A 218 -3.53 -7.41 -17.57
C PRO A 218 -2.17 -6.87 -17.13
N ALA A 219 -2.07 -5.58 -16.82
CA ALA A 219 -0.83 -4.99 -16.32
C ALA A 219 -0.50 -5.43 -14.88
N ILE A 220 -1.50 -5.92 -14.13
CA ILE A 220 -1.34 -6.43 -12.76
C ILE A 220 -1.22 -7.96 -12.84
N ASN A 221 -0.02 -8.47 -13.07
CA ASN A 221 0.26 -9.89 -13.29
C ASN A 221 1.51 -10.38 -12.54
N TYR A 222 1.87 -9.72 -11.45
CA TYR A 222 3.05 -10.02 -10.65
C TYR A 222 2.69 -10.29 -9.19
N LEU A 223 3.49 -11.16 -8.56
CA LEU A 223 3.37 -11.56 -7.16
C LEU A 223 4.71 -11.28 -6.49
N ASP A 224 4.78 -10.19 -5.76
CA ASP A 224 6.01 -9.63 -5.18
C ASP A 224 5.86 -9.25 -3.70
N GLN A 225 4.76 -9.64 -3.06
CA GLN A 225 4.48 -9.31 -1.68
C GLN A 225 4.10 -10.56 -0.86
N VAL A 226 4.60 -10.62 0.37
CA VAL A 226 4.22 -11.64 1.35
C VAL A 226 3.59 -10.96 2.55
N LEU A 227 2.40 -11.38 2.92
CA LEU A 227 1.79 -11.04 4.20
C LEU A 227 1.92 -12.24 5.14
N PHE A 228 2.85 -12.14 6.07
CA PHE A 228 2.93 -13.07 7.19
C PHE A 228 1.79 -12.81 8.15
N CYS A 229 1.01 -13.82 8.45
CA CYS A 229 -0.21 -13.74 9.26
C CYS A 229 -0.06 -14.53 10.54
N GLN A 230 -0.42 -13.94 11.67
CA GLN A 230 -0.67 -14.67 12.91
C GLN A 230 -2.17 -14.91 13.03
N ASN A 231 -2.60 -16.17 13.01
CA ASN A 231 -4.02 -16.53 12.97
C ASN A 231 -4.66 -16.70 14.37
N VAL A 232 -3.85 -16.63 15.41
CA VAL A 232 -4.33 -16.51 16.79
C VAL A 232 -4.41 -15.01 17.13
N PRO A 233 -5.55 -14.50 17.60
CA PRO A 233 -5.68 -13.11 17.97
C PRO A 233 -4.84 -12.80 19.23
N GLU A 234 -4.43 -11.54 19.35
CA GLU A 234 -3.90 -10.96 20.59
C GLU A 234 -4.99 -10.88 21.67
N GLU A 235 -4.63 -10.58 22.92
CA GLU A 235 -5.57 -10.46 24.04
C GLU A 235 -6.69 -9.45 23.80
N ASP A 236 -6.43 -8.40 23.01
CA ASP A 236 -7.41 -7.38 22.62
C ASP A 236 -8.23 -7.74 21.37
N GLY A 237 -8.11 -8.98 20.87
CA GLY A 237 -8.82 -9.49 19.70
C GLY A 237 -8.22 -9.10 18.35
N GLY A 238 -7.15 -8.32 18.31
CA GLY A 238 -6.44 -7.95 17.07
C GLY A 238 -5.52 -9.08 16.57
N TYR A 239 -5.26 -9.09 15.28
CA TYR A 239 -4.40 -10.10 14.63
C TYR A 239 -3.11 -9.44 14.12
N LEU A 240 -1.96 -9.92 14.57
CA LEU A 240 -0.68 -9.48 14.04
C LEU A 240 -0.50 -9.93 12.58
N ALA A 241 0.09 -9.03 11.80
CA ALA A 241 0.60 -9.30 10.46
C ALA A 241 1.87 -8.52 10.19
N GLN A 242 2.74 -9.07 9.34
CA GLN A 242 3.91 -8.38 8.83
C GLN A 242 3.93 -8.49 7.31
N CYS A 243 3.78 -7.36 6.65
CA CYS A 243 3.92 -7.27 5.21
C CYS A 243 5.39 -7.07 4.84
N ILE A 244 5.86 -7.86 3.89
CA ILE A 244 7.15 -7.69 3.22
C ILE A 244 6.87 -7.50 1.73
N PHE A 245 7.37 -6.42 1.16
CA PHE A 245 7.11 -6.03 -0.23
C PHE A 245 8.39 -5.68 -0.99
N GLY A 246 8.31 -5.66 -2.31
CA GLY A 246 9.43 -5.33 -3.19
C GLY A 246 10.68 -6.15 -2.90
N ASP A 247 11.86 -5.51 -2.79
CA ASP A 247 13.10 -6.21 -2.42
C ASP A 247 13.21 -6.37 -0.88
N ALA A 248 12.27 -7.13 -0.31
CA ALA A 248 12.22 -7.47 1.11
C ALA A 248 12.16 -6.25 2.05
N GLN A 249 11.42 -5.21 1.67
CA GLN A 249 11.12 -4.09 2.55
C GLN A 249 10.00 -4.47 3.53
N ALA A 250 10.19 -4.20 4.81
CA ALA A 250 9.19 -4.45 5.84
C ALA A 250 8.27 -3.23 5.99
N ASP A 251 6.97 -3.43 5.85
CA ASP A 251 5.98 -2.40 6.18
C ASP A 251 5.91 -2.19 7.70
N ILE A 252 5.91 -0.96 8.12
CA ILE A 252 5.77 -0.59 9.54
C ILE A 252 4.28 -0.57 9.94
N SER A 253 3.40 -0.21 8.99
CA SER A 253 1.95 -0.25 9.19
C SER A 253 1.40 -1.69 9.10
N PRO A 254 0.11 -1.89 9.46
CA PRO A 254 -0.56 -3.18 9.20
C PRO A 254 -0.71 -3.55 7.72
N CYS A 255 -0.32 -2.68 6.79
CA CYS A 255 -0.49 -2.81 5.34
C CYS A 255 -1.97 -2.76 4.89
N GLY A 256 -2.40 -1.65 4.27
CA GLY A 256 -3.81 -1.47 3.89
C GLY A 256 -4.30 -2.44 2.83
N THR A 257 -3.51 -2.67 1.77
CA THR A 257 -3.79 -3.67 0.73
C THR A 257 -3.69 -5.09 1.27
N GLY A 258 -2.72 -5.37 2.14
CA GLY A 258 -2.59 -6.65 2.85
C GLY A 258 -3.76 -6.92 3.80
N THR A 259 -4.24 -5.90 4.53
CA THR A 259 -5.43 -5.99 5.38
C THR A 259 -6.67 -6.33 4.56
N SER A 260 -6.86 -5.65 3.41
CA SER A 260 -7.96 -5.92 2.48
C SER A 260 -7.90 -7.34 1.91
N THR A 261 -6.70 -7.80 1.54
CA THR A 261 -6.46 -9.16 1.04
C THR A 261 -6.78 -10.20 2.11
N ARG A 262 -6.30 -10.00 3.36
CA ARG A 262 -6.54 -10.92 4.47
C ARG A 262 -8.00 -10.94 4.88
N LEU A 263 -8.69 -9.80 4.85
CA LEU A 263 -10.13 -9.74 5.08
C LEU A 263 -10.89 -10.59 4.05
N ALA A 264 -10.56 -10.47 2.76
CA ALA A 264 -11.14 -11.30 1.71
C ALA A 264 -10.81 -12.79 1.91
N GLN A 265 -9.57 -13.13 2.27
CA GLN A 265 -9.20 -14.50 2.62
C GLN A 265 -10.07 -15.06 3.74
N ARG A 266 -10.23 -14.33 4.85
CA ARG A 266 -11.04 -14.74 5.99
C ARG A 266 -12.51 -14.89 5.61
N TYR A 267 -13.04 -13.96 4.82
CA TYR A 267 -14.42 -14.02 4.32
C TYR A 267 -14.68 -15.27 3.46
N PHE A 268 -13.85 -15.51 2.44
CA PHE A 268 -13.99 -16.67 1.56
C PHE A 268 -13.59 -18.00 2.21
N ARG A 269 -12.99 -17.97 3.40
CA ARG A 269 -12.81 -19.15 4.27
C ARG A 269 -13.94 -19.32 5.29
N GLY A 270 -14.93 -18.42 5.33
CA GLY A 270 -16.05 -18.47 6.27
C GLY A 270 -15.65 -18.15 7.72
N LEU A 271 -14.57 -17.41 7.92
CA LEU A 271 -14.03 -17.05 9.23
C LEU A 271 -14.51 -15.68 9.73
N ILE A 272 -15.16 -14.88 8.87
CA ILE A 272 -15.73 -13.58 9.19
C ILE A 272 -16.89 -13.29 8.23
N GLY A 273 -17.91 -12.58 8.70
CA GLY A 273 -19.04 -12.10 7.90
C GLY A 273 -18.81 -10.70 7.32
N LEU A 274 -19.76 -10.26 6.44
CA LEU A 274 -19.84 -8.85 6.06
C LEU A 274 -20.21 -8.00 7.28
N GLU A 275 -19.78 -6.73 7.28
CA GLU A 275 -19.95 -5.74 8.35
C GLU A 275 -19.30 -6.11 9.70
N GLU A 276 -18.74 -7.32 9.81
CA GLU A 276 -17.99 -7.74 10.99
C GLU A 276 -16.60 -7.11 11.00
N THR A 277 -16.21 -6.53 12.13
CA THR A 277 -14.92 -5.82 12.23
C THR A 277 -13.76 -6.78 12.43
N PHE A 278 -12.77 -6.64 11.60
CA PHE A 278 -11.47 -7.30 11.66
C PHE A 278 -10.40 -6.27 12.01
N VAL A 279 -9.61 -6.53 13.05
CA VAL A 279 -8.50 -5.65 13.44
C VAL A 279 -7.18 -6.30 13.07
N GLN A 280 -6.44 -5.69 12.14
CA GLN A 280 -5.09 -6.09 11.80
C GLN A 280 -4.08 -5.13 12.43
N LYS A 281 -3.07 -5.69 13.09
CA LYS A 281 -2.03 -4.95 13.83
C LYS A 281 -0.66 -5.20 13.22
N SER A 282 0.24 -4.25 13.37
CA SER A 282 1.66 -4.40 13.06
C SER A 282 2.49 -4.58 14.31
N VAL A 283 3.72 -5.07 14.17
CA VAL A 283 4.68 -5.21 15.28
C VAL A 283 5.06 -3.88 15.92
N CYS A 284 4.80 -2.76 15.26
CA CYS A 284 5.05 -1.43 15.78
C CYS A 284 3.86 -0.84 16.56
N GLY A 285 2.78 -1.61 16.73
CA GLY A 285 1.59 -1.20 17.49
C GLY A 285 0.54 -0.48 16.66
N GLY A 286 0.77 -0.22 15.36
CA GLY A 286 -0.24 0.33 14.46
C GLY A 286 -1.40 -0.65 14.25
N ALA A 287 -2.62 -0.14 14.10
CA ALA A 287 -3.82 -0.94 13.87
C ALA A 287 -4.67 -0.37 12.74
N PHE A 288 -5.20 -1.26 11.90
CA PHE A 288 -6.26 -0.99 10.96
C PHE A 288 -7.51 -1.77 11.34
N HIS A 289 -8.65 -1.08 11.34
CA HIS A 289 -9.96 -1.67 11.52
C HIS A 289 -10.58 -1.87 10.14
N ALA A 290 -10.93 -3.09 9.78
CA ALA A 290 -11.46 -3.40 8.48
C ALA A 290 -12.76 -4.20 8.56
N LYS A 291 -13.63 -4.03 7.54
CA LYS A 291 -14.83 -4.83 7.35
C LYS A 291 -15.16 -4.97 5.86
N GLY A 292 -15.86 -6.03 5.48
CA GLY A 292 -16.42 -6.17 4.15
C GLY A 292 -17.75 -5.42 4.05
N LEU A 293 -17.85 -4.43 3.17
CA LEU A 293 -19.11 -3.67 3.00
C LEU A 293 -20.18 -4.47 2.24
N ARG A 294 -19.76 -5.17 1.21
CA ARG A 294 -20.66 -5.91 0.31
C ARG A 294 -19.89 -6.91 -0.54
N GLU A 295 -20.59 -7.91 -1.02
CA GLU A 295 -20.10 -8.75 -2.10
C GLU A 295 -20.14 -8.04 -3.44
N THR A 296 -19.27 -8.44 -4.34
CA THR A 296 -19.20 -7.99 -5.72
C THR A 296 -18.52 -9.04 -6.59
N THR A 297 -18.38 -8.76 -7.87
CA THR A 297 -17.59 -9.56 -8.80
C THR A 297 -16.61 -8.68 -9.56
N LEU A 298 -15.42 -9.21 -9.81
CA LEU A 298 -14.39 -8.54 -10.60
C LEU A 298 -13.99 -9.47 -11.76
N GLY A 299 -14.40 -9.11 -13.00
CA GLY A 299 -14.19 -9.98 -14.16
C GLY A 299 -14.76 -11.40 -14.01
N GLY A 300 -15.87 -11.54 -13.28
CA GLY A 300 -16.50 -12.84 -12.98
C GLY A 300 -15.92 -13.55 -11.74
N VAL A 301 -14.86 -13.01 -11.11
CA VAL A 301 -14.30 -13.56 -9.87
C VAL A 301 -15.07 -13.00 -8.68
N PRO A 302 -15.60 -13.84 -7.76
CA PRO A 302 -16.24 -13.37 -6.53
C PRO A 302 -15.27 -12.54 -5.68
N ALA A 303 -15.71 -11.39 -5.21
CA ALA A 303 -14.91 -10.44 -4.44
C ALA A 303 -15.77 -9.78 -3.36
N ILE A 304 -15.13 -9.13 -2.41
CA ILE A 304 -15.78 -8.21 -1.46
C ILE A 304 -15.18 -6.81 -1.63
N VAL A 305 -15.92 -5.79 -1.22
CA VAL A 305 -15.41 -4.42 -1.14
C VAL A 305 -14.96 -4.17 0.29
N PRO A 306 -13.63 -4.05 0.54
CA PRO A 306 -13.11 -3.77 1.87
C PRO A 306 -13.28 -2.30 2.26
N TYR A 307 -13.54 -2.06 3.53
CA TYR A 307 -13.49 -0.76 4.18
C TYR A 307 -12.44 -0.80 5.28
N VAL A 308 -11.39 0.02 5.14
CA VAL A 308 -10.25 0.05 6.06
C VAL A 308 -10.20 1.40 6.74
N SER A 309 -10.23 1.42 8.06
CA SER A 309 -10.25 2.61 8.92
C SER A 309 -8.95 2.74 9.71
N CYS A 310 -8.43 3.97 9.78
CA CYS A 310 -7.27 4.35 10.58
C CYS A 310 -7.46 5.73 11.21
N SER A 311 -7.11 5.87 12.49
CA SER A 311 -7.08 7.16 13.21
C SER A 311 -5.66 7.73 13.36
N ASP A 312 -4.64 6.90 13.14
CA ASP A 312 -3.23 7.28 13.34
C ASP A 312 -2.58 7.65 12.00
N VAL A 313 -2.97 8.82 11.47
CA VAL A 313 -2.43 9.42 10.24
C VAL A 313 -2.04 10.87 10.53
N HIS A 314 -0.76 11.21 10.39
CA HIS A 314 -0.23 12.51 10.76
C HIS A 314 0.67 13.11 9.69
N ILE A 315 0.58 14.44 9.49
CA ILE A 315 1.54 15.21 8.69
C ILE A 315 2.77 15.45 9.57
N THR A 316 3.95 15.22 9.02
CA THR A 316 5.24 15.39 9.72
C THR A 316 6.02 16.60 9.24
N GLY A 317 5.73 17.09 8.03
CA GLY A 317 6.40 18.29 7.52
C GLY A 317 5.96 18.70 6.12
N PHE A 318 6.21 19.97 5.83
CA PHE A 318 6.10 20.55 4.50
C PHE A 318 7.51 20.81 4.01
N ASN A 319 7.92 20.13 2.93
CA ASN A 319 9.28 20.18 2.43
C ASN A 319 9.35 20.66 0.98
N HIS A 320 10.46 21.30 0.68
CA HIS A 320 10.83 21.75 -0.64
C HIS A 320 12.15 21.09 -1.00
N LEU A 321 12.07 20.02 -1.80
CA LEU A 321 13.26 19.29 -2.21
C LEU A 321 13.92 20.03 -3.38
N ILE A 322 15.18 20.39 -3.22
CA ILE A 322 15.96 21.07 -4.25
C ILE A 322 16.99 20.11 -4.81
N VAL A 323 17.11 20.10 -6.13
CA VAL A 323 18.11 19.35 -6.88
C VAL A 323 19.03 20.35 -7.54
N GLU A 324 20.27 20.43 -7.08
CA GLU A 324 21.29 21.29 -7.67
C GLU A 324 21.91 20.61 -8.90
N GLU A 325 22.22 21.39 -9.93
CA GLU A 325 22.74 20.86 -11.18
C GLU A 325 24.09 20.16 -11.00
N ASN A 326 24.94 20.68 -10.12
CA ASN A 326 26.28 20.16 -9.82
C ASN A 326 26.33 19.13 -8.70
N ASP A 327 25.17 18.73 -8.11
CA ASP A 327 25.10 17.67 -7.12
C ASP A 327 25.39 16.31 -7.80
N LYS A 328 26.50 15.68 -7.45
CA LYS A 328 26.91 14.38 -7.99
C LYS A 328 25.98 13.24 -7.57
N LEU A 329 25.21 13.43 -6.49
CA LEU A 329 24.26 12.46 -5.93
C LEU A 329 22.80 12.82 -6.26
N LYS A 330 22.57 13.73 -7.21
CA LYS A 330 21.23 14.22 -7.56
C LYS A 330 20.25 13.12 -7.99
N ASN A 331 20.74 12.03 -8.54
CA ASN A 331 19.90 10.92 -9.00
C ASN A 331 19.56 9.90 -7.90
N GLY A 332 20.04 10.14 -6.67
CA GLY A 332 19.83 9.21 -5.57
C GLY A 332 20.75 8.00 -5.59
N PHE A 333 20.80 7.31 -4.47
CA PHE A 333 21.46 6.00 -4.31
C PHE A 333 20.83 5.24 -3.15
N VAL A 334 20.95 3.92 -3.16
CA VAL A 334 20.54 3.04 -2.06
C VAL A 334 21.80 2.64 -1.29
N SER A 335 21.81 2.92 0.03
CA SER A 335 22.85 2.40 0.92
C SER A 335 22.48 1.00 1.39
N TRP A 336 23.48 0.18 1.54
CA TRP A 336 23.41 -1.23 1.99
C TRP A 336 23.05 -1.36 3.45
#